data_79565883996ed151b9aa7080de5a51f8
#
_entry.id   79565883996ed151b9aa7080de5a51f8
#
_cell.length_a   1.000
_cell.length_b   1.000
_cell.length_c   1.000
_cell.angle_alpha   90.00
_cell.angle_beta   90.00
_cell.angle_gamma   90.00
#
_symmetry.space_group_name_H-M   'P 1'
#
loop_
_entity.id
_entity.type
_entity.pdbx_description
1 polymer ?
#
loop_
_entity_poly.entity_id
_entity_poly.type
_entity_poly.pdbx_seq_one_letter_code
_entity_poly.pdbx_strand_id
1 'polypeptide(L)'
;MERQLLGRSCCTTPAAMCFWAAIFVLIYGAGLLLTSVWPQARPFEDTLILVALAAACVVNFWRNRTLHCGITGPLFLVGAVAAALIEAGAWRFDLAIVWGVVLLGVGIAFIVEWRTVGRAAA
;
A
#
# COMPACT_ATOMS: atom_id res chain seq x y z
N MET A 1 -10.80 23.78 7.28
CA MET A 1 -11.05 22.38 6.91
C MET A 1 -10.01 21.83 5.95
N GLU A 2 -9.62 22.51 4.89
CA GLU A 2 -8.53 22.11 3.99
C GLU A 2 -7.17 21.99 4.69
N ARG A 3 -6.86 22.88 5.63
CA ARG A 3 -5.61 22.84 6.41
C ARG A 3 -5.51 21.61 7.32
N GLN A 4 -6.64 21.07 7.77
CA GLN A 4 -6.66 19.85 8.58
C GLN A 4 -6.48 18.58 7.73
N LEU A 5 -6.86 18.65 6.45
CA LEU A 5 -6.72 17.53 5.53
C LEU A 5 -5.26 17.34 5.07
N LEU A 6 -4.49 18.43 5.01
CA LEU A 6 -3.09 18.44 4.59
C LEU A 6 -2.10 18.22 5.75
N GLY A 7 -2.55 18.35 7.00
CA GLY A 7 -1.68 18.30 8.18
C GLY A 7 -1.53 16.95 8.87
N ARG A 8 -2.26 15.93 8.43
CA ARG A 8 -2.18 14.60 9.02
C ARG A 8 -1.56 13.60 8.06
N SER A 9 -0.25 13.63 7.96
CA SER A 9 0.44 12.54 7.27
C SER A 9 0.44 11.29 8.14
N CYS A 10 0.19 10.13 7.56
CA CYS A 10 0.20 8.86 8.31
C CYS A 10 1.58 8.51 8.86
N CYS A 11 2.60 9.24 8.44
CA CYS A 11 3.98 9.02 8.89
C CYS A 11 4.41 9.98 10.00
N THR A 12 3.58 10.97 10.37
CA THR A 12 3.95 11.99 11.37
C THR A 12 3.32 11.75 12.73
N THR A 13 2.25 10.96 12.82
CA THR A 13 1.62 10.63 14.11
C THR A 13 1.78 9.14 14.42
N PRO A 14 2.30 8.77 15.62
CA PRO A 14 2.43 7.37 16.00
C PRO A 14 1.10 6.60 15.95
N ALA A 15 -0.02 7.25 16.27
CA ALA A 15 -1.35 6.64 16.22
C ALA A 15 -1.75 6.24 14.80
N ALA A 16 -1.46 7.07 13.80
CA ALA A 16 -1.77 6.77 12.40
C ALA A 16 -0.89 5.65 11.84
N MET A 17 0.39 5.63 12.23
CA MET A 17 1.30 4.53 11.87
C MET A 17 0.86 3.21 12.47
N CYS A 18 0.47 3.20 13.76
CA CYS A 18 -0.04 2.00 14.42
C CYS A 18 -1.33 1.51 13.78
N PHE A 19 -2.22 2.40 13.41
CA PHE A 19 -3.46 2.04 12.73
C PHE A 19 -3.19 1.38 11.37
N TRP A 20 -2.34 2.01 10.55
CA TRP A 20 -1.97 1.47 9.25
C TRP A 20 -1.31 0.08 9.38
N ALA A 21 -0.36 -0.03 10.31
CA ALA A 21 0.34 -1.29 10.57
C ALA A 21 -0.62 -2.38 11.06
N ALA A 22 -1.56 -2.03 11.95
CA ALA A 22 -2.57 -2.98 12.44
C ALA A 22 -3.44 -3.51 11.31
N ILE A 23 -3.94 -2.65 10.43
CA ILE A 23 -4.75 -3.06 9.28
C ILE A 23 -3.94 -3.96 8.33
N PHE A 24 -2.70 -3.57 8.03
CA PHE A 24 -1.80 -4.39 7.20
C PHE A 24 -1.57 -5.78 7.81
N VAL A 25 -1.21 -5.84 9.09
CA VAL A 25 -0.92 -7.09 9.79
C VAL A 25 -2.16 -7.99 9.86
N LEU A 26 -3.34 -7.42 10.13
CA LEU A 26 -4.59 -8.18 10.19
C LEU A 26 -4.94 -8.79 8.82
N ILE A 27 -4.85 -8.00 7.76
CA ILE A 27 -5.20 -8.48 6.41
C ILE A 27 -4.16 -9.51 5.94
N TYR A 28 -2.88 -9.23 6.14
CA TYR A 28 -1.81 -10.14 5.75
C TYR A 28 -1.87 -11.45 6.54
N GLY A 29 -2.07 -11.37 7.86
CA GLY A 29 -2.22 -12.54 8.72
C GLY A 29 -3.43 -13.39 8.36
N ALA A 30 -4.58 -12.76 8.10
CA ALA A 30 -5.77 -13.47 7.63
C ALA A 30 -5.52 -14.16 6.28
N GLY A 31 -4.80 -13.51 5.38
CA GLY A 31 -4.41 -14.07 4.10
C GLY A 31 -3.49 -15.29 4.25
N LEU A 32 -2.51 -15.22 5.14
CA LEU A 32 -1.62 -16.36 5.42
C LEU A 32 -2.39 -17.57 5.98
N LEU A 33 -3.35 -17.33 6.87
CA LEU A 33 -4.24 -18.39 7.36
C LEU A 33 -5.07 -19.00 6.23
N LEU A 34 -5.59 -18.14 5.35
CA LEU A 34 -6.35 -18.60 4.19
C LEU A 34 -5.49 -19.48 3.27
N THR A 35 -4.23 -19.09 3.00
CA THR A 35 -3.32 -19.88 2.17
C THR A 35 -2.91 -21.20 2.84
N SER A 36 -2.93 -21.27 4.16
CA SER A 36 -2.65 -22.52 4.88
C SER A 36 -3.77 -23.53 4.72
N VAL A 37 -5.02 -23.06 4.69
CA VAL A 37 -6.21 -23.88 4.48
C VAL A 37 -6.43 -24.19 3.00
N TRP A 38 -6.03 -23.27 2.12
CA TRP A 38 -6.21 -23.39 0.68
C TRP A 38 -4.86 -23.38 -0.04
N PRO A 39 -4.20 -24.54 -0.23
CA PRO A 39 -2.86 -24.60 -0.81
C PRO A 39 -2.73 -24.03 -2.22
N GLN A 40 -3.84 -23.94 -2.96
CA GLN A 40 -3.88 -23.36 -4.31
C GLN A 40 -3.61 -21.86 -4.31
N ALA A 41 -3.79 -21.18 -3.17
CA ALA A 41 -3.53 -19.76 -3.03
C ALA A 41 -2.06 -19.42 -2.71
N ARG A 42 -1.22 -20.43 -2.39
CA ARG A 42 0.20 -20.22 -2.03
C ARG A 42 1.04 -19.50 -3.09
N PRO A 43 0.84 -19.74 -4.40
CA PRO A 43 1.62 -19.02 -5.41
C PRO A 43 1.38 -17.50 -5.44
N PHE A 44 0.35 -17.01 -4.74
CA PHE A 44 -0.07 -15.61 -4.76
C PHE A 44 0.40 -14.81 -3.53
N GLU A 45 1.57 -15.14 -2.98
CA GLU A 45 2.11 -14.44 -1.80
C GLU A 45 2.39 -12.96 -2.08
N ASP A 46 3.03 -12.64 -3.20
CA ASP A 46 3.33 -11.25 -3.56
C ASP A 46 2.06 -10.45 -3.84
N THR A 47 1.09 -11.07 -4.50
CA THR A 47 -0.24 -10.49 -4.68
C THR A 47 -0.90 -10.19 -3.34
N LEU A 48 -0.81 -11.11 -2.38
CA LEU A 48 -1.38 -10.94 -1.05
C LEU A 48 -0.75 -9.76 -0.31
N ILE A 49 0.58 -9.63 -0.36
CA ILE A 49 1.28 -8.50 0.27
C ILE A 49 0.81 -7.18 -0.34
N LEU A 50 0.74 -7.10 -1.67
CA LEU A 50 0.32 -5.90 -2.38
C LEU A 50 -1.14 -5.54 -2.13
N VAL A 51 -2.03 -6.53 -2.05
CA VAL A 51 -3.43 -6.33 -1.68
C VAL A 51 -3.55 -5.82 -0.25
N ALA A 52 -2.80 -6.39 0.69
CA ALA A 52 -2.79 -5.94 2.08
C ALA A 52 -2.30 -4.49 2.21
N LEU A 53 -1.25 -4.13 1.47
CA LEU A 53 -0.74 -2.76 1.41
C LEU A 53 -1.77 -1.81 0.79
N ALA A 54 -2.42 -2.21 -0.30
CA ALA A 54 -3.47 -1.41 -0.95
C ALA A 54 -4.65 -1.18 -0.01
N ALA A 55 -5.13 -2.22 0.65
CA ALA A 55 -6.24 -2.12 1.60
C ALA A 55 -5.88 -1.22 2.79
N ALA A 56 -4.68 -1.36 3.35
CA ALA A 56 -4.21 -0.52 4.45
C ALA A 56 -4.14 0.96 4.02
N CYS A 57 -3.65 1.23 2.81
CA CYS A 57 -3.59 2.59 2.26
C CYS A 57 -4.98 3.17 2.01
N VAL A 58 -5.90 2.40 1.45
CA VAL A 58 -7.27 2.85 1.19
C VAL A 58 -8.00 3.18 2.48
N VAL A 59 -7.94 2.30 3.48
CA VAL A 59 -8.57 2.53 4.79
C VAL A 59 -7.94 3.74 5.48
N ASN A 60 -6.62 3.85 5.43
CA ASN A 60 -5.91 4.98 6.02
C ASN A 60 -6.22 6.30 5.31
N PHE A 61 -6.32 6.29 3.98
CA PHE A 61 -6.75 7.44 3.20
C PHE A 61 -8.18 7.88 3.61
N TRP A 62 -9.08 6.93 3.74
CA TRP A 62 -10.45 7.23 4.16
C TRP A 62 -10.52 7.85 5.56
N ARG A 63 -9.72 7.34 6.49
CA ARG A 63 -9.73 7.81 7.87
C ARG A 63 -8.94 9.10 8.07
N ASN A 64 -7.73 9.18 7.51
CA ASN A 64 -6.77 10.24 7.79
C ASN A 64 -6.52 11.20 6.63
N ARG A 65 -7.06 10.91 5.44
CA ARG A 65 -6.93 11.73 4.23
C ARG A 65 -5.47 12.10 3.90
N THR A 66 -4.58 11.14 3.97
CA THR A 66 -3.16 11.35 3.68
C THR A 66 -2.89 11.31 2.18
N LEU A 67 -2.09 12.26 1.69
CA LEU A 67 -1.82 12.39 0.25
C LEU A 67 -1.09 11.17 -0.31
N HIS A 68 -0.06 10.68 0.38
CA HIS A 68 0.71 9.53 -0.10
C HIS A 68 -0.14 8.27 -0.19
N CYS A 69 -1.06 8.04 0.74
CA CYS A 69 -1.98 6.90 0.67
C CYS A 69 -2.95 7.01 -0.51
N GLY A 70 -3.34 8.24 -0.89
CA GLY A 70 -4.14 8.48 -2.09
C GLY A 70 -3.40 8.15 -3.38
N ILE A 71 -2.09 8.24 -3.39
CA ILE A 71 -1.23 7.90 -4.54
C ILE A 71 -0.83 6.42 -4.48
N THR A 72 -0.37 5.96 -3.32
CA THR A 72 0.16 4.59 -3.17
C THR A 72 -0.91 3.52 -3.13
N GLY A 73 -2.12 3.83 -2.66
CA GLY A 73 -3.24 2.88 -2.66
C GLY A 73 -3.53 2.31 -4.05
N PRO A 74 -3.86 3.17 -5.04
CA PRO A 74 -4.03 2.73 -6.42
C PRO A 74 -2.79 2.07 -7.02
N LEU A 75 -1.59 2.55 -6.67
CA LEU A 75 -0.34 1.97 -7.14
C LEU A 75 -0.17 0.53 -6.64
N PHE A 76 -0.43 0.27 -5.37
CA PHE A 76 -0.41 -1.09 -4.83
C PHE A 76 -1.47 -1.98 -5.47
N LEU A 77 -2.65 -1.43 -5.75
CA LEU A 77 -3.73 -2.18 -6.39
C LEU A 77 -3.34 -2.60 -7.81
N VAL A 78 -2.79 -1.68 -8.61
CA VAL A 78 -2.29 -2.00 -9.95
C VAL A 78 -1.14 -3.00 -9.87
N GLY A 79 -0.23 -2.83 -8.92
CA GLY A 79 0.84 -3.79 -8.66
C GLY A 79 0.32 -5.18 -8.29
N ALA A 80 -0.74 -5.24 -7.47
CA ALA A 80 -1.38 -6.50 -7.09
C ALA A 80 -1.98 -7.22 -8.30
N VAL A 81 -2.65 -6.49 -9.19
CA VAL A 81 -3.20 -7.06 -10.43
C VAL A 81 -2.06 -7.59 -11.32
N ALA A 82 -0.98 -6.82 -11.49
CA ALA A 82 0.17 -7.24 -12.27
C ALA A 82 0.83 -8.50 -11.65
N ALA A 83 1.04 -8.52 -10.35
CA ALA A 83 1.59 -9.66 -9.64
C ALA A 83 0.71 -10.90 -9.79
N ALA A 84 -0.60 -10.74 -9.66
CA ALA A 84 -1.56 -11.83 -9.84
C ALA A 84 -1.49 -12.44 -11.24
N LEU A 85 -1.36 -11.60 -12.27
CA LEU A 85 -1.23 -12.07 -13.66
C LEU A 85 0.09 -12.81 -13.89
N ILE A 86 1.18 -12.35 -13.27
CA ILE A 86 2.48 -13.02 -13.35
C ILE A 86 2.44 -14.35 -12.60
N GLU A 87 1.93 -14.37 -11.38
CA GLU A 87 1.85 -15.57 -10.54
C GLU A 87 0.88 -16.62 -11.10
N ALA A 88 -0.16 -16.16 -11.80
CA ALA A 88 -1.08 -17.05 -12.53
C ALA A 88 -0.50 -17.59 -13.85
N GLY A 89 0.67 -17.10 -14.28
CA GLY A 89 1.30 -17.50 -15.53
C GLY A 89 0.75 -16.81 -16.78
N ALA A 90 -0.13 -15.81 -16.63
CA ALA A 90 -0.72 -15.06 -17.75
C ALA A 90 0.27 -14.05 -18.35
N TRP A 91 1.17 -13.50 -17.55
CA TRP A 91 2.21 -12.57 -17.97
C TRP A 91 3.61 -13.15 -17.71
N ARG A 92 4.51 -12.91 -18.64
CA ARG A 92 5.91 -13.37 -18.57
C ARG A 92 6.86 -12.22 -18.22
N PHE A 93 6.46 -11.37 -17.30
CA PHE A 93 7.31 -10.33 -16.75
C PHE A 93 7.98 -10.80 -15.46
N ASP A 94 9.13 -10.22 -15.17
CA ASP A 94 9.80 -10.47 -13.89
C ASP A 94 9.06 -9.70 -12.77
N LEU A 95 8.74 -10.43 -11.71
CA LEU A 95 8.08 -9.85 -10.53
C LEU A 95 8.92 -8.74 -9.89
N ALA A 96 10.25 -8.80 -10.05
CA ALA A 96 11.16 -7.76 -9.60
C ALA A 96 10.87 -6.40 -10.25
N ILE A 97 10.40 -6.39 -11.50
CA ILE A 97 10.01 -5.16 -12.20
C ILE A 97 8.79 -4.53 -11.52
N VAL A 98 7.80 -5.35 -11.17
CA VAL A 98 6.59 -4.89 -10.45
C VAL A 98 6.99 -4.26 -9.12
N TRP A 99 7.79 -4.94 -8.32
CA TRP A 99 8.28 -4.43 -7.04
C TRP A 99 9.12 -3.16 -7.20
N GLY A 100 10.00 -3.12 -8.20
CA GLY A 100 10.81 -1.94 -8.49
C GLY A 100 9.96 -0.71 -8.80
N VAL A 101 8.97 -0.86 -9.68
CA VAL A 101 8.05 0.24 -10.05
C VAL A 101 7.22 0.68 -8.85
N VAL A 102 6.70 -0.27 -8.07
CA VAL A 102 5.92 0.03 -6.88
C VAL A 102 6.75 0.79 -5.85
N LEU A 103 7.96 0.33 -5.56
CA LEU A 103 8.85 0.97 -4.58
C LEU A 103 9.27 2.37 -5.02
N LEU A 104 9.59 2.56 -6.30
CA LEU A 104 9.89 3.89 -6.85
C LEU A 104 8.68 4.82 -6.73
N GLY A 105 7.50 4.34 -7.05
CA GLY A 105 6.27 5.10 -6.92
C GLY A 105 5.97 5.50 -5.47
N VAL A 106 6.19 4.60 -4.52
CA VAL A 106 6.05 4.87 -3.08
C VAL A 106 7.05 5.95 -2.64
N GLY A 107 8.31 5.83 -3.05
CA GLY A 107 9.33 6.82 -2.73
C GLY A 107 8.99 8.21 -3.27
N ILE A 108 8.52 8.27 -4.51
CA ILE A 108 8.08 9.53 -5.14
C ILE A 108 6.88 10.12 -4.39
N ALA A 109 5.90 9.29 -4.01
CA ALA A 109 4.75 9.74 -3.25
C ALA A 109 5.14 10.36 -1.91
N PHE A 110 6.08 9.76 -1.19
CA PHE A 110 6.61 10.33 0.06
C PHE A 110 7.34 11.64 -0.15
N ILE A 111 8.15 11.76 -1.20
CA ILE A 111 8.85 13.01 -1.53
C ILE A 111 7.84 14.12 -1.86
N VAL A 112 6.82 13.80 -2.65
CA VAL A 112 5.76 14.76 -2.99
C VAL A 112 5.02 15.22 -1.74
N GLU A 113 4.65 14.30 -0.87
CA GLU A 113 3.99 14.64 0.39
C GLU A 113 4.88 15.50 1.29
N TRP A 114 6.15 15.10 1.44
CA TRP A 114 7.11 15.85 2.24
C TRP A 114 7.29 17.28 1.75
N ARG A 115 7.40 17.49 0.44
CA ARG A 115 7.50 18.83 -0.15
C ARG A 115 6.22 19.64 0.03
N THR A 116 5.06 19.01 -0.12
CA THR A 116 3.76 19.67 -0.01
C THR A 116 3.46 20.06 1.43
N VAL A 117 3.64 19.14 2.37
CA VAL A 117 3.43 19.36 3.81
C VAL A 117 4.51 20.30 4.37
N GLY A 118 5.77 20.13 3.96
CA GLY A 118 6.87 21.01 4.37
C GLY A 118 6.68 22.46 3.95
N ARG A 119 6.12 22.70 2.77
CA ARG A 119 5.80 24.06 2.30
C ARG A 119 4.61 24.67 3.05
N ALA A 120 3.65 23.88 3.44
CA ALA A 120 2.50 24.35 4.22
C ALA A 120 2.86 24.62 5.68
N ALA A 121 3.93 23.99 6.22
CA ALA A 121 4.43 24.22 7.58
C ALA A 121 5.43 25.37 7.66
N ALA A 122 5.99 25.81 6.55
CA ALA A 122 6.88 26.97 6.46
C ALA A 122 6.06 28.24 6.19
#